data_eb19a341a2cf1ebe042b42cb5397c41f
#
_entry.id   eb19a341a2cf1ebe042b42cb5397c41f
#
_cell.length_a   1.000
_cell.length_b   1.000
_cell.length_c   1.000
_cell.angle_alpha   90.00
_cell.angle_beta   90.00
_cell.angle_gamma   90.00
#
_symmetry.space_group_name_H-M   'P 1'
#
loop_
_entity.id
_entity.type
_entity.pdbx_description
1 polymer ?
#
loop_
_entity_poly.entity_id
_entity_poly.type
_entity_poly.pdbx_seq_one_letter_code
_entity_poly.pdbx_strand_id
1 'polypeptide(L)'
;GRVLELGAGTGFFALNLKLAGLVDEVHVSDLSPGMVEAAKANAQRLGFEIEGRVADAESLPYDDDSFDLVVGHAVIHHIPDVEGALREVVRVLKPGGRFVIAGEPTRIGHWYARHLSRATWETATRVSRLPPLRGTWARAQAELDESSRAAALEAVVDLHTFDPAQLAAMARRAGAEHVGTATEELLSAFAGWPIRTFEYAVAEDALGFGWAKFAYGTWKNLMKVDAVLGRVVPQRFFYNVGVTGTKPLR
;
A
#
# COMPACT_ATOMS: atom_id res chain seq x y z
N GLY A 1 10.15 -12.47 17.60
CA GLY A 1 8.73 -12.82 17.70
C GLY A 1 8.19 -13.36 16.38
N ARG A 2 6.96 -13.84 16.39
CA ARG A 2 6.25 -14.43 15.25
C ARG A 2 5.38 -13.37 14.58
N VAL A 3 5.59 -13.14 13.30
CA VAL A 3 4.84 -12.13 12.52
C VAL A 3 4.00 -12.77 11.43
N LEU A 4 2.80 -12.22 11.22
CA LEU A 4 1.95 -12.48 10.06
C LEU A 4 1.88 -11.21 9.19
N GLU A 5 2.17 -11.33 7.88
CA GLU A 5 1.82 -10.30 6.90
C GLU A 5 0.51 -10.68 6.22
N LEU A 6 -0.48 -9.78 6.31
CA LEU A 6 -1.79 -9.89 5.71
C LEU A 6 -1.78 -9.25 4.32
N GLY A 7 -2.30 -9.96 3.29
CA GLY A 7 -2.26 -9.47 1.91
C GLY A 7 -0.82 -9.21 1.46
N ALA A 8 0.05 -10.20 1.67
CA ALA A 8 1.50 -10.02 1.60
C ALA A 8 2.02 -9.73 0.19
N GLY A 9 1.25 -10.02 -0.86
CA GLY A 9 1.74 -9.89 -2.22
C GLY A 9 3.05 -10.67 -2.38
N THR A 10 4.12 -9.97 -2.73
CA THR A 10 5.46 -10.56 -2.87
C THR A 10 6.25 -10.68 -1.56
N GLY A 11 5.63 -10.38 -0.41
CA GLY A 11 6.24 -10.48 0.91
C GLY A 11 7.14 -9.30 1.29
N PHE A 12 7.01 -8.17 0.61
CA PHE A 12 7.96 -7.06 0.76
C PHE A 12 8.10 -6.58 2.20
N PHE A 13 7.01 -6.45 2.95
CA PHE A 13 7.05 -5.83 4.27
C PHE A 13 7.64 -6.78 5.33
N ALA A 14 7.09 -8.00 5.46
CA ALA A 14 7.58 -8.97 6.45
C ALA A 14 9.00 -9.46 6.16
N LEU A 15 9.38 -9.63 4.87
CA LEU A 15 10.73 -10.01 4.51
C LEU A 15 11.75 -8.93 4.88
N ASN A 16 11.42 -7.65 4.73
CA ASN A 16 12.29 -6.57 5.19
C ASN A 16 12.40 -6.50 6.71
N LEU A 17 11.33 -6.78 7.46
CA LEU A 17 11.41 -6.90 8.93
C LEU A 17 12.35 -8.03 9.35
N LYS A 18 12.31 -9.17 8.64
CA LYS A 18 13.20 -10.31 8.86
C LYS A 18 14.65 -9.95 8.57
N LEU A 19 14.93 -9.32 7.43
CA LEU A 19 16.26 -8.85 7.05
C LEU A 19 16.84 -7.86 8.05
N ALA A 20 15.99 -7.00 8.61
CA ALA A 20 16.39 -6.06 9.65
C ALA A 20 16.59 -6.70 11.02
N GLY A 21 16.37 -8.01 11.18
CA GLY A 21 16.49 -8.72 12.46
C GLY A 21 15.44 -8.34 13.50
N LEU A 22 14.30 -7.79 13.06
CA LEU A 22 13.22 -7.33 13.95
C LEU A 22 12.24 -8.43 14.31
N VAL A 23 12.18 -9.50 13.49
CA VAL A 23 11.29 -10.66 13.69
C VAL A 23 12.03 -11.96 13.45
N ASP A 24 11.59 -13.03 14.14
CA ASP A 24 12.26 -14.34 14.07
C ASP A 24 11.57 -15.29 13.10
N GLU A 25 10.25 -15.35 13.12
CA GLU A 25 9.42 -16.25 12.32
C GLU A 25 8.44 -15.44 11.48
N VAL A 26 8.44 -15.66 10.17
CA VAL A 26 7.61 -14.93 9.22
C VAL A 26 6.57 -15.86 8.61
N HIS A 27 5.32 -15.46 8.74
CA HIS A 27 4.17 -16.02 8.03
C HIS A 27 3.62 -14.98 7.07
N VAL A 28 3.16 -15.41 5.92
CA VAL A 28 2.47 -14.56 4.94
C VAL A 28 1.14 -15.17 4.56
N SER A 29 0.14 -14.34 4.39
CA SER A 29 -1.15 -14.74 3.81
C SER A 29 -1.54 -13.81 2.67
N ASP A 30 -2.08 -14.40 1.61
CA ASP A 30 -2.61 -13.66 0.46
C ASP A 30 -3.76 -14.48 -0.16
N LEU A 31 -4.72 -13.81 -0.78
CA LEU A 31 -5.81 -14.49 -1.50
C LEU A 31 -5.32 -15.16 -2.78
N SER A 32 -4.23 -14.65 -3.37
CA SER A 32 -3.62 -15.15 -4.59
C SER A 32 -2.57 -16.23 -4.31
N PRO A 33 -2.75 -17.49 -4.79
CA PRO A 33 -1.73 -18.52 -4.68
C PRO A 33 -0.40 -18.10 -5.32
N GLY A 34 -0.45 -17.38 -6.45
CA GLY A 34 0.75 -16.90 -7.14
C GLY A 34 1.55 -15.90 -6.30
N MET A 35 0.90 -15.05 -5.51
CA MET A 35 1.57 -14.12 -4.60
C MET A 35 2.24 -14.85 -3.44
N VAL A 36 1.57 -15.84 -2.86
CA VAL A 36 2.15 -16.67 -1.79
C VAL A 36 3.43 -17.36 -2.27
N GLU A 37 3.41 -17.96 -3.47
CA GLU A 37 4.60 -18.62 -4.04
C GLU A 37 5.71 -17.61 -4.39
N ALA A 38 5.34 -16.41 -4.87
CA ALA A 38 6.31 -15.34 -5.12
C ALA A 38 6.99 -14.87 -3.82
N ALA A 39 6.24 -14.72 -2.73
CA ALA A 39 6.78 -14.36 -1.42
C ALA A 39 7.77 -15.42 -0.91
N LYS A 40 7.43 -16.72 -1.01
CA LYS A 40 8.32 -17.83 -0.65
C LYS A 40 9.60 -17.84 -1.49
N ALA A 41 9.47 -17.66 -2.83
CA ALA A 41 10.63 -17.59 -3.71
C ALA A 41 11.54 -16.40 -3.38
N ASN A 42 10.98 -15.24 -3.03
CA ASN A 42 11.75 -14.08 -2.59
C ASN A 42 12.47 -14.34 -1.27
N ALA A 43 11.83 -14.97 -0.29
CA ALA A 43 12.45 -15.36 0.97
C ALA A 43 13.66 -16.29 0.73
N GLN A 44 13.51 -17.32 -0.11
CA GLN A 44 14.60 -18.23 -0.48
C GLN A 44 15.77 -17.49 -1.14
N ARG A 45 15.50 -16.52 -2.03
CA ARG A 45 16.56 -15.68 -2.64
C ARG A 45 17.30 -14.85 -1.60
N LEU A 46 16.64 -14.49 -0.50
CA LEU A 46 17.20 -13.75 0.63
C LEU A 46 17.86 -14.65 1.68
N GLY A 47 17.83 -15.98 1.48
CA GLY A 47 18.54 -16.97 2.32
C GLY A 47 17.77 -17.43 3.54
N PHE A 48 16.42 -17.28 3.56
CA PHE A 48 15.57 -17.81 4.64
C PHE A 48 14.25 -18.39 4.12
N GLU A 49 13.59 -19.17 4.94
CA GLU A 49 12.28 -19.74 4.66
C GLU A 49 11.19 -19.00 5.42
N ILE A 50 9.97 -19.03 4.86
CA ILE A 50 8.77 -18.48 5.45
C ILE A 50 7.61 -19.46 5.31
N GLU A 51 6.60 -19.38 6.18
CA GLU A 51 5.34 -20.03 5.97
C GLU A 51 4.40 -19.12 5.18
N GLY A 52 3.83 -19.64 4.08
CA GLY A 52 2.85 -18.92 3.26
C GLY A 52 1.57 -19.73 3.12
N ARG A 53 0.42 -19.08 3.35
CA ARG A 53 -0.92 -19.65 3.21
C ARG A 53 -1.78 -18.83 2.28
N VAL A 54 -2.49 -19.50 1.38
CA VAL A 54 -3.59 -18.87 0.62
C VAL A 54 -4.76 -18.72 1.59
N ALA A 55 -5.17 -17.48 1.84
CA ALA A 55 -6.20 -17.21 2.84
C ALA A 55 -6.99 -15.93 2.52
N ASP A 56 -8.27 -15.97 2.87
CA ASP A 56 -9.10 -14.78 2.98
C ASP A 56 -8.81 -14.08 4.32
N ALA A 57 -8.61 -12.77 4.28
CA ALA A 57 -8.36 -11.96 5.47
C ALA A 57 -9.56 -11.92 6.42
N GLU A 58 -10.76 -12.17 5.91
CA GLU A 58 -11.99 -12.26 6.71
C GLU A 58 -12.13 -13.62 7.45
N SER A 59 -11.27 -14.61 7.13
CA SER A 59 -11.27 -15.94 7.76
C SER A 59 -9.87 -16.54 7.72
N LEU A 60 -9.01 -16.11 8.63
CA LEU A 60 -7.61 -16.52 8.66
C LEU A 60 -7.45 -17.96 9.19
N PRO A 61 -6.72 -18.86 8.47
CA PRO A 61 -6.53 -20.26 8.85
C PRO A 61 -5.44 -20.44 9.91
N TYR A 62 -5.50 -19.64 10.95
CA TYR A 62 -4.59 -19.67 12.09
C TYR A 62 -5.40 -19.74 13.39
N ASP A 63 -4.82 -20.40 14.40
CA ASP A 63 -5.40 -20.46 15.73
C ASP A 63 -5.38 -19.10 16.42
N ASP A 64 -6.25 -18.93 17.41
CA ASP A 64 -6.22 -17.78 18.30
C ASP A 64 -4.84 -17.65 18.95
N ASP A 65 -4.43 -16.45 19.30
CA ASP A 65 -3.22 -16.19 20.08
C ASP A 65 -1.91 -16.72 19.44
N SER A 66 -1.84 -16.72 18.10
CA SER A 66 -0.72 -17.29 17.34
C SER A 66 0.45 -16.35 17.11
N PHE A 67 0.19 -15.04 16.98
CA PHE A 67 1.18 -14.07 16.51
C PHE A 67 1.48 -12.96 17.52
N ASP A 68 2.74 -12.55 17.58
CA ASP A 68 3.17 -11.40 18.37
C ASP A 68 2.89 -10.08 17.63
N LEU A 69 2.92 -10.13 16.30
CA LEU A 69 2.72 -9.00 15.42
C LEU A 69 1.94 -9.41 14.16
N VAL A 70 0.95 -8.61 13.78
CA VAL A 70 0.32 -8.69 12.46
C VAL A 70 0.61 -7.39 11.71
N VAL A 71 1.09 -7.49 10.48
CA VAL A 71 1.34 -6.34 9.61
C VAL A 71 0.55 -6.47 8.32
N GLY A 72 0.23 -5.34 7.70
CA GLY A 72 -0.36 -5.27 6.37
C GLY A 72 -0.03 -3.94 5.73
N HIS A 73 0.12 -3.93 4.41
CA HIS A 73 0.39 -2.71 3.67
C HIS A 73 -0.47 -2.66 2.42
N ALA A 74 -1.27 -1.60 2.29
CA ALA A 74 -2.16 -1.38 1.15
C ALA A 74 -3.06 -2.61 0.87
N VAL A 75 -3.74 -3.12 1.89
CA VAL A 75 -4.49 -4.38 1.81
C VAL A 75 -5.96 -4.26 2.19
N ILE A 76 -6.31 -3.53 3.27
CA ILE A 76 -7.68 -3.57 3.78
C ILE A 76 -8.68 -2.79 2.91
N HIS A 77 -8.21 -1.92 2.04
CA HIS A 77 -9.10 -1.24 1.08
C HIS A 77 -9.63 -2.17 -0.02
N HIS A 78 -9.04 -3.35 -0.19
CA HIS A 78 -9.54 -4.40 -1.09
C HIS A 78 -10.49 -5.39 -0.42
N ILE A 79 -10.63 -5.35 0.91
CA ILE A 79 -11.40 -6.35 1.68
C ILE A 79 -12.84 -5.86 1.85
N PRO A 80 -13.88 -6.64 1.46
CA PRO A 80 -15.27 -6.24 1.60
C PRO A 80 -15.70 -5.93 3.04
N ASP A 81 -15.44 -6.82 4.00
CA ASP A 81 -15.70 -6.59 5.43
C ASP A 81 -14.39 -6.24 6.18
N VAL A 82 -13.99 -4.97 6.07
CA VAL A 82 -12.80 -4.46 6.78
C VAL A 82 -12.85 -4.72 8.28
N GLU A 83 -14.04 -4.57 8.88
CA GLU A 83 -14.18 -4.79 10.34
C GLU A 83 -14.10 -6.27 10.70
N GLY A 84 -14.59 -7.17 9.83
CA GLY A 84 -14.40 -8.60 9.91
C GLY A 84 -12.93 -9.00 9.87
N ALA A 85 -12.18 -8.48 8.89
CA ALA A 85 -10.76 -8.72 8.78
C ALA A 85 -9.98 -8.19 10.01
N LEU A 86 -10.33 -7.01 10.53
CA LEU A 86 -9.73 -6.48 11.74
C LEU A 86 -10.06 -7.36 12.98
N ARG A 87 -11.26 -7.96 13.06
CA ARG A 87 -11.59 -8.95 14.11
C ARG A 87 -10.69 -10.19 14.02
N GLU A 88 -10.47 -10.70 12.82
CA GLU A 88 -9.55 -11.81 12.58
C GLU A 88 -8.11 -11.45 12.95
N VAL A 89 -7.64 -10.26 12.60
CA VAL A 89 -6.33 -9.75 13.03
C VAL A 89 -6.21 -9.75 14.55
N VAL A 90 -7.21 -9.23 15.26
CA VAL A 90 -7.21 -9.23 16.74
C VAL A 90 -7.30 -10.66 17.30
N ARG A 91 -8.09 -11.55 16.67
CA ARG A 91 -8.23 -12.95 17.11
C ARG A 91 -6.89 -13.68 17.09
N VAL A 92 -6.15 -13.59 15.97
CA VAL A 92 -4.89 -14.33 15.79
C VAL A 92 -3.70 -13.73 16.54
N LEU A 93 -3.79 -12.49 17.01
CA LEU A 93 -2.79 -11.88 17.87
C LEU A 93 -2.80 -12.55 19.27
N LYS A 94 -1.65 -12.71 19.87
CA LYS A 94 -1.51 -13.06 21.29
C LYS A 94 -2.02 -11.91 22.17
N PRO A 95 -2.47 -12.17 23.41
CA PRO A 95 -2.74 -11.10 24.37
C PRO A 95 -1.55 -10.14 24.48
N GLY A 96 -1.80 -8.85 24.32
CA GLY A 96 -0.76 -7.82 24.25
C GLY A 96 -0.02 -7.71 22.91
N GLY A 97 -0.27 -8.61 21.96
CA GLY A 97 0.25 -8.55 20.59
C GLY A 97 -0.26 -7.32 19.85
N ARG A 98 0.47 -6.91 18.83
CA ARG A 98 0.22 -5.66 18.10
C ARG A 98 -0.10 -5.90 16.63
N PHE A 99 -0.84 -4.98 16.04
CA PHE A 99 -0.93 -4.89 14.58
C PHE A 99 -0.53 -3.51 14.08
N VAL A 100 -0.05 -3.49 12.83
CA VAL A 100 0.26 -2.28 12.06
C VAL A 100 -0.24 -2.51 10.64
N ILE A 101 -1.26 -1.78 10.24
CA ILE A 101 -1.76 -1.76 8.86
C ILE A 101 -1.54 -0.36 8.33
N ALA A 102 -0.81 -0.23 7.21
CA ALA A 102 -0.36 1.03 6.65
C ALA A 102 -0.64 1.10 5.14
N GLY A 103 -0.45 2.27 4.55
CA GLY A 103 -0.59 2.45 3.10
C GLY A 103 -2.02 2.49 2.58
N GLU A 104 -3.01 2.67 3.45
CA GLU A 104 -4.41 2.69 3.06
C GLU A 104 -4.82 4.08 2.53
N PRO A 105 -5.55 4.17 1.41
CA PRO A 105 -5.90 5.45 0.83
C PRO A 105 -6.89 6.22 1.70
N THR A 106 -6.59 7.49 1.98
CA THR A 106 -7.59 8.38 2.59
C THR A 106 -8.59 8.88 1.53
N ARG A 107 -9.79 9.23 1.96
CA ARG A 107 -10.83 9.74 1.07
C ARG A 107 -10.41 11.00 0.32
N ILE A 108 -9.82 11.97 1.02
CA ILE A 108 -9.37 13.23 0.42
C ILE A 108 -8.12 13.00 -0.42
N GLY A 109 -7.17 12.19 0.09
CA GLY A 109 -5.96 11.82 -0.63
C GLY A 109 -6.25 11.13 -1.97
N HIS A 110 -7.10 10.13 -1.95
CA HIS A 110 -7.54 9.44 -3.17
C HIS A 110 -8.24 10.41 -4.15
N TRP A 111 -9.09 11.30 -3.63
CA TRP A 111 -9.79 12.27 -4.46
C TRP A 111 -8.80 13.17 -5.25
N TYR A 112 -7.84 13.83 -4.58
CA TYR A 112 -6.91 14.70 -5.29
C TYR A 112 -5.94 13.91 -6.19
N ALA A 113 -5.44 12.75 -5.75
CA ALA A 113 -4.56 11.90 -6.53
C ALA A 113 -5.21 11.50 -7.87
N ARG A 114 -6.46 11.05 -7.83
CA ARG A 114 -7.24 10.70 -9.03
C ARG A 114 -7.42 11.87 -9.98
N HIS A 115 -7.70 13.09 -9.47
CA HIS A 115 -7.88 14.26 -10.32
C HIS A 115 -6.56 14.73 -10.93
N LEU A 116 -5.49 14.74 -10.15
CA LEU A 116 -4.14 15.08 -10.64
C LEU A 116 -3.65 14.07 -11.68
N SER A 117 -3.81 12.77 -11.42
CA SER A 117 -3.46 11.72 -12.37
C SER A 117 -4.24 11.87 -13.68
N ARG A 118 -5.54 12.08 -13.60
CA ARG A 118 -6.37 12.28 -14.79
C ARG A 118 -5.91 13.49 -15.62
N ALA A 119 -5.70 14.64 -14.97
CA ALA A 119 -5.24 15.84 -15.66
C ALA A 119 -3.85 15.65 -16.30
N THR A 120 -2.94 14.96 -15.59
CA THR A 120 -1.61 14.63 -16.10
C THR A 120 -1.69 13.68 -17.29
N TRP A 121 -2.48 12.63 -17.21
CA TRP A 121 -2.70 11.67 -18.30
C TRP A 121 -3.22 12.34 -19.56
N GLU A 122 -4.31 13.10 -19.42
CA GLU A 122 -4.92 13.80 -20.54
C GLU A 122 -3.98 14.83 -21.19
N THR A 123 -3.19 15.53 -20.37
CA THR A 123 -2.23 16.52 -20.87
C THR A 123 -1.03 15.84 -21.53
N ALA A 124 -0.39 14.89 -20.86
CA ALA A 124 0.81 14.22 -21.34
C ALA A 124 0.55 13.45 -22.65
N THR A 125 -0.56 12.69 -22.72
CA THR A 125 -0.92 11.94 -23.92
C THR A 125 -1.29 12.83 -25.12
N ARG A 126 -1.82 14.03 -24.89
CA ARG A 126 -2.08 15.00 -25.98
C ARG A 126 -0.79 15.69 -26.43
N VAL A 127 0.01 16.18 -25.48
CA VAL A 127 1.24 16.92 -25.76
C VAL A 127 2.28 16.04 -26.44
N SER A 128 2.46 14.79 -25.98
CA SER A 128 3.41 13.85 -26.60
C SER A 128 3.11 13.54 -28.07
N ARG A 129 1.86 13.74 -28.54
CA ARG A 129 1.44 13.53 -29.95
C ARG A 129 1.63 14.72 -30.84
N LEU A 130 2.05 15.88 -30.33
CA LEU A 130 2.38 17.05 -31.17
C LEU A 130 3.55 16.72 -32.11
N PRO A 131 3.56 17.24 -33.34
CA PRO A 131 4.55 16.87 -34.36
C PRO A 131 6.00 16.84 -33.89
N PRO A 132 6.53 17.82 -33.12
CA PRO A 132 7.94 17.81 -32.71
C PRO A 132 8.25 16.75 -31.63
N LEU A 133 7.24 16.24 -30.93
CA LEU A 133 7.42 15.31 -29.81
C LEU A 133 7.02 13.88 -30.17
N ARG A 134 6.16 13.70 -31.17
CA ARG A 134 5.51 12.43 -31.50
C ARG A 134 6.48 11.26 -31.71
N GLY A 135 7.62 11.52 -32.34
CA GLY A 135 8.60 10.46 -32.63
C GLY A 135 9.34 9.93 -31.43
N THR A 136 9.44 10.72 -30.34
CA THR A 136 10.26 10.39 -29.16
C THR A 136 9.40 10.15 -27.92
N TRP A 137 8.25 10.86 -27.80
CA TRP A 137 7.48 10.90 -26.55
C TRP A 137 6.13 10.20 -26.63
N ALA A 138 5.57 10.00 -27.83
CA ALA A 138 4.27 9.38 -27.96
C ALA A 138 4.35 7.87 -27.72
N ARG A 139 3.60 7.39 -26.77
CA ARG A 139 3.41 5.95 -26.51
C ARG A 139 2.44 5.35 -27.53
N ALA A 140 2.63 4.09 -27.89
CA ALA A 140 1.75 3.39 -28.80
C ALA A 140 0.32 3.30 -28.25
N GLN A 141 -0.70 3.41 -29.12
CA GLN A 141 -2.10 3.43 -28.69
C GLN A 141 -2.49 2.13 -27.96
N ALA A 142 -1.99 0.97 -28.41
CA ALA A 142 -2.27 -0.32 -27.78
C ALA A 142 -1.77 -0.38 -26.32
N GLU A 143 -0.61 0.20 -26.04
CA GLU A 143 -0.04 0.27 -24.67
C GLU A 143 -0.82 1.24 -23.78
N LEU A 144 -1.29 2.37 -24.32
CA LEU A 144 -2.16 3.30 -23.59
C LEU A 144 -3.50 2.66 -23.24
N ASP A 145 -4.05 1.86 -24.16
CA ASP A 145 -5.30 1.13 -23.94
C ASP A 145 -5.12 0.02 -22.90
N GLU A 146 -3.97 -0.65 -22.88
CA GLU A 146 -3.62 -1.63 -21.86
C GLU A 146 -3.48 -0.98 -20.48
N SER A 147 -2.75 0.13 -20.37
CA SER A 147 -2.61 0.91 -19.14
C SER A 147 -3.96 1.40 -18.61
N SER A 148 -4.84 1.84 -19.51
CA SER A 148 -6.20 2.29 -19.15
C SER A 148 -7.07 1.14 -18.65
N ARG A 149 -6.94 -0.05 -19.26
CA ARG A 149 -7.64 -1.26 -18.79
C ARG A 149 -7.14 -1.72 -17.43
N ALA A 150 -5.82 -1.72 -17.21
CA ALA A 150 -5.24 -2.05 -15.92
C ALA A 150 -5.73 -1.12 -14.81
N ALA A 151 -5.72 0.19 -15.05
CA ALA A 151 -6.23 1.19 -14.12
C ALA A 151 -7.75 1.02 -13.86
N ALA A 152 -8.53 0.63 -14.86
CA ALA A 152 -9.95 0.35 -14.68
C ALA A 152 -10.21 -0.91 -13.83
N LEU A 153 -9.39 -1.94 -13.97
CA LEU A 153 -9.45 -3.14 -13.12
C LEU A 153 -9.06 -2.82 -11.67
N GLU A 154 -8.00 -2.07 -11.47
CA GLU A 154 -7.57 -1.62 -10.13
C GLU A 154 -8.70 -0.84 -9.43
N ALA A 155 -9.35 0.09 -10.14
CA ALA A 155 -10.47 0.85 -9.60
C ALA A 155 -11.71 0.02 -9.23
N VAL A 156 -11.84 -1.22 -9.72
CA VAL A 156 -12.93 -2.13 -9.35
C VAL A 156 -12.62 -2.88 -8.05
N VAL A 157 -11.34 -3.14 -7.77
CA VAL A 157 -10.92 -3.87 -6.57
C VAL A 157 -10.60 -2.93 -5.40
N ASP A 158 -10.45 -1.63 -5.64
CA ASP A 158 -10.32 -0.60 -4.60
C ASP A 158 -11.69 -0.27 -4.01
N LEU A 159 -12.14 -1.07 -3.05
CA LEU A 159 -13.50 -0.99 -2.49
C LEU A 159 -13.67 0.19 -1.52
N HIS A 160 -12.61 0.57 -0.81
CA HIS A 160 -12.68 1.52 0.29
C HIS A 160 -11.65 2.64 0.22
N THR A 161 -12.05 3.79 0.73
CA THR A 161 -11.15 4.88 1.14
C THR A 161 -11.49 5.29 2.56
N PHE A 162 -10.51 5.62 3.36
CA PHE A 162 -10.68 5.78 4.79
C PHE A 162 -10.66 7.24 5.26
N ASP A 163 -11.47 7.54 6.25
CA ASP A 163 -11.23 8.65 7.16
C ASP A 163 -10.45 8.10 8.37
N PRO A 164 -9.35 8.75 8.80
CA PRO A 164 -8.52 8.22 9.90
C PRO A 164 -9.30 7.94 11.19
N ALA A 165 -10.26 8.80 11.54
CA ALA A 165 -11.07 8.61 12.74
C ALA A 165 -12.05 7.44 12.61
N GLN A 166 -12.63 7.24 11.41
CA GLN A 166 -13.49 6.09 11.13
C GLN A 166 -12.71 4.79 11.16
N LEU A 167 -11.50 4.75 10.56
CA LEU A 167 -10.64 3.57 10.58
C LEU A 167 -10.24 3.19 12.01
N ALA A 168 -9.86 4.17 12.84
CA ALA A 168 -9.60 3.93 14.25
C ALA A 168 -10.84 3.41 15.01
N ALA A 169 -12.03 3.91 14.68
CA ALA A 169 -13.26 3.43 15.30
C ALA A 169 -13.58 1.98 14.88
N MET A 170 -13.33 1.59 13.61
CA MET A 170 -13.47 0.20 13.14
C MET A 170 -12.53 -0.73 13.92
N ALA A 171 -11.27 -0.36 14.09
CA ALA A 171 -10.31 -1.15 14.85
C ALA A 171 -10.74 -1.34 16.33
N ARG A 172 -11.30 -0.30 16.97
CA ARG A 172 -11.83 -0.42 18.34
C ARG A 172 -13.05 -1.34 18.40
N ARG A 173 -13.98 -1.26 17.42
CA ARG A 173 -15.13 -2.18 17.35
C ARG A 173 -14.72 -3.62 17.09
N ALA A 174 -13.61 -3.82 16.39
CA ALA A 174 -12.99 -5.13 16.19
C ALA A 174 -12.34 -5.70 17.47
N GLY A 175 -12.33 -4.96 18.58
CA GLY A 175 -11.81 -5.41 19.87
C GLY A 175 -10.38 -4.96 20.17
N ALA A 176 -9.78 -4.07 19.36
CA ALA A 176 -8.45 -3.57 19.63
C ALA A 176 -8.43 -2.47 20.70
N GLU A 177 -7.37 -2.47 21.49
CA GLU A 177 -7.02 -1.40 22.45
C GLU A 177 -5.82 -0.60 21.97
N HIS A 178 -5.54 0.53 22.61
CA HIS A 178 -4.43 1.45 22.29
C HIS A 178 -4.36 1.82 20.80
N VAL A 179 -5.55 2.01 20.21
CA VAL A 179 -5.67 2.29 18.77
C VAL A 179 -5.16 3.69 18.44
N GLY A 180 -4.19 3.74 17.53
CA GLY A 180 -3.63 4.97 16.95
C GLY A 180 -3.73 4.99 15.44
N THR A 181 -3.67 6.19 14.86
CA THR A 181 -3.53 6.39 13.40
C THR A 181 -2.32 7.25 13.10
N ALA A 182 -1.66 6.96 11.99
CA ALA A 182 -0.59 7.77 11.42
C ALA A 182 -0.88 8.00 9.94
N THR A 183 -0.39 9.09 9.39
CA THR A 183 -0.61 9.41 7.98
C THR A 183 0.69 9.84 7.32
N GLU A 184 0.79 9.55 6.05
CA GLU A 184 1.97 9.81 5.23
C GLU A 184 1.53 10.34 3.87
N GLU A 185 2.48 10.97 3.16
CA GLU A 185 2.31 11.40 1.78
C GLU A 185 1.24 12.47 1.58
N LEU A 186 1.62 13.73 1.85
CA LEU A 186 0.84 14.91 1.45
C LEU A 186 1.44 15.52 0.17
N LEU A 187 2.54 16.26 0.29
CA LEU A 187 3.20 16.90 -0.85
C LEU A 187 3.89 15.86 -1.74
N SER A 188 4.43 14.81 -1.14
CA SER A 188 5.02 13.68 -1.88
C SER A 188 3.98 12.97 -2.76
N ALA A 189 2.73 12.83 -2.32
CA ALA A 189 1.64 12.32 -3.14
C ALA A 189 1.19 13.33 -4.21
N PHE A 190 1.09 14.62 -3.87
CA PHE A 190 0.76 15.67 -4.85
C PHE A 190 1.74 15.71 -6.03
N ALA A 191 3.03 15.46 -5.79
CA ALA A 191 4.04 15.36 -6.84
C ALA A 191 4.15 13.94 -7.43
N GLY A 192 4.06 12.93 -6.59
CA GLY A 192 4.29 11.52 -6.94
C GLY A 192 3.26 10.98 -7.93
N TRP A 193 1.97 11.25 -7.70
CA TRP A 193 0.91 10.79 -8.59
C TRP A 193 1.01 11.38 -10.01
N PRO A 194 1.22 12.70 -10.21
CA PRO A 194 1.52 13.25 -11.54
C PRO A 194 2.79 12.67 -12.17
N ILE A 195 3.89 12.54 -11.43
CA ILE A 195 5.13 11.95 -11.92
C ILE A 195 4.90 10.53 -12.43
N ARG A 196 4.31 9.68 -11.61
CA ARG A 196 4.00 8.29 -11.96
C ARG A 196 3.06 8.19 -13.15
N THR A 197 2.00 9.01 -13.17
CA THR A 197 1.07 9.03 -14.29
C THR A 197 1.73 9.51 -15.59
N PHE A 198 2.65 10.48 -15.50
CA PHE A 198 3.42 10.95 -16.65
C PHE A 198 4.30 9.83 -17.22
N GLU A 199 4.97 9.04 -16.36
CA GLU A 199 5.76 7.88 -16.78
C GLU A 199 4.94 6.84 -17.57
N TYR A 200 3.70 6.60 -17.17
CA TYR A 200 2.80 5.70 -17.90
C TYR A 200 2.21 6.31 -19.18
N ALA A 201 2.17 7.63 -19.30
CA ALA A 201 1.57 8.33 -20.43
C ALA A 201 2.51 8.55 -21.61
N VAL A 202 3.82 8.42 -21.40
CA VAL A 202 4.85 8.64 -22.43
C VAL A 202 5.62 7.35 -22.77
N ALA A 203 6.34 7.35 -23.89
CA ALA A 203 7.15 6.21 -24.29
C ALA A 203 8.23 5.89 -23.24
N GLU A 204 8.44 4.62 -22.93
CA GLU A 204 9.40 4.18 -21.91
C GLU A 204 10.82 4.69 -22.16
N ASP A 205 11.26 4.66 -23.43
CA ASP A 205 12.58 5.13 -23.84
C ASP A 205 12.76 6.64 -23.79
N ALA A 206 11.67 7.41 -23.65
CA ALA A 206 11.72 8.86 -23.51
C ALA A 206 12.29 9.32 -22.17
N LEU A 207 12.22 8.46 -21.16
CA LEU A 207 12.62 8.76 -19.79
C LEU A 207 13.90 8.01 -19.43
N GLY A 208 15.02 8.71 -19.32
CA GLY A 208 16.30 8.13 -18.95
C GLY A 208 16.52 8.06 -17.43
N PHE A 209 17.68 7.53 -17.03
CA PHE A 209 18.08 7.41 -15.63
C PHE A 209 18.05 8.75 -14.85
N GLY A 210 18.29 9.88 -15.51
CA GLY A 210 18.17 11.22 -14.92
C GLY A 210 16.77 11.51 -14.40
N TRP A 211 15.73 11.08 -15.14
CA TRP A 211 14.35 11.18 -14.69
C TRP A 211 14.07 10.34 -13.44
N ALA A 212 14.50 9.07 -13.42
CA ALA A 212 14.31 8.21 -12.26
C ALA A 212 14.96 8.80 -10.99
N LYS A 213 16.17 9.38 -11.12
CA LYS A 213 16.82 10.12 -10.02
C LYS A 213 16.01 11.36 -9.58
N PHE A 214 15.47 12.11 -10.52
CA PHE A 214 14.62 13.26 -10.24
C PHE A 214 13.35 12.83 -9.50
N ALA A 215 12.61 11.84 -10.02
CA ALA A 215 11.37 11.33 -9.45
C ALA A 215 11.59 10.83 -8.01
N TYR A 216 12.59 9.96 -7.81
CA TYR A 216 12.94 9.44 -6.49
C TYR A 216 13.43 10.56 -5.53
N GLY A 217 14.28 11.45 -6.01
CA GLY A 217 14.80 12.57 -5.22
C GLY A 217 13.68 13.53 -4.78
N THR A 218 12.74 13.81 -5.66
CA THR A 218 11.56 14.63 -5.36
C THR A 218 10.71 13.98 -4.28
N TRP A 219 10.32 12.71 -4.48
CA TRP A 219 9.55 11.96 -3.50
C TRP A 219 10.26 11.91 -2.13
N LYS A 220 11.52 11.49 -2.09
CA LYS A 220 12.33 11.38 -0.86
C LYS A 220 12.44 12.70 -0.08
N ASN A 221 12.58 13.83 -0.79
CA ASN A 221 12.71 15.12 -0.11
C ASN A 221 11.36 15.64 0.38
N LEU A 222 10.30 15.45 -0.40
CA LEU A 222 8.94 15.81 0.01
C LEU A 222 8.45 14.97 1.18
N MET A 223 8.80 13.69 1.27
CA MET A 223 8.51 12.86 2.45
C MET A 223 9.08 13.44 3.75
N LYS A 224 10.28 14.07 3.70
CA LYS A 224 10.84 14.75 4.88
C LYS A 224 10.03 15.98 5.26
N VAL A 225 9.53 16.72 4.29
CA VAL A 225 8.63 17.86 4.52
C VAL A 225 7.31 17.38 5.09
N ASP A 226 6.75 16.33 4.53
CA ASP A 226 5.49 15.70 4.98
C ASP A 226 5.57 15.24 6.43
N ALA A 227 6.71 14.69 6.87
CA ALA A 227 6.95 14.33 8.26
C ALA A 227 6.85 15.52 9.24
N VAL A 228 7.22 16.71 8.78
CA VAL A 228 7.04 17.96 9.55
C VAL A 228 5.59 18.44 9.48
N LEU A 229 4.99 18.40 8.30
CA LEU A 229 3.60 18.81 8.07
C LEU A 229 2.61 17.93 8.83
N GLY A 230 2.92 16.65 9.04
CA GLY A 230 2.11 15.73 9.83
C GLY A 230 1.85 16.17 11.28
N ARG A 231 2.61 17.15 11.78
CA ARG A 231 2.42 17.74 13.11
C ARG A 231 1.37 18.85 13.17
N VAL A 232 1.05 19.45 12.03
CA VAL A 232 0.19 20.65 11.96
C VAL A 232 -0.97 20.51 10.99
N VAL A 233 -0.84 19.66 9.97
CA VAL A 233 -1.90 19.43 8.99
C VAL A 233 -2.80 18.27 9.45
N PRO A 234 -4.14 18.43 9.42
CA PRO A 234 -5.04 17.34 9.79
C PRO A 234 -4.81 16.09 8.95
N GLN A 235 -4.78 14.92 9.60
CA GLN A 235 -4.48 13.61 9.03
C GLN A 235 -5.29 13.30 7.75
N ARG A 236 -6.55 13.68 7.68
CA ARG A 236 -7.44 13.41 6.55
C ARG A 236 -6.99 14.00 5.19
N PHE A 237 -6.03 14.93 5.19
CA PHE A 237 -5.51 15.54 3.96
C PHE A 237 -4.32 14.77 3.36
N PHE A 238 -3.71 13.87 4.12
CA PHE A 238 -2.64 13.01 3.61
C PHE A 238 -3.20 11.92 2.71
N TYR A 239 -2.36 11.39 1.83
CA TYR A 239 -2.79 10.35 0.90
C TYR A 239 -2.97 9.00 1.60
N ASN A 240 -1.99 8.59 2.39
CA ASN A 240 -2.01 7.33 3.11
C ASN A 240 -2.36 7.51 4.58
N VAL A 241 -3.12 6.56 5.10
CA VAL A 241 -3.37 6.37 6.55
C VAL A 241 -2.97 4.96 6.96
N GLY A 242 -2.37 4.86 8.13
CA GLY A 242 -2.17 3.60 8.83
C GLY A 242 -2.94 3.57 10.12
N VAL A 243 -3.28 2.37 10.57
CA VAL A 243 -3.89 2.10 11.87
C VAL A 243 -3.07 1.08 12.64
N THR A 244 -2.90 1.33 13.92
CA THR A 244 -2.21 0.44 14.86
C THR A 244 -3.10 0.14 16.03
N GLY A 245 -2.90 -0.99 16.65
CA GLY A 245 -3.61 -1.34 17.89
C GLY A 245 -2.98 -2.56 18.56
N THR A 246 -3.51 -2.90 19.72
CA THR A 246 -3.09 -4.07 20.49
C THR A 246 -4.29 -4.96 20.79
N LYS A 247 -4.07 -6.27 20.88
CA LYS A 247 -5.03 -7.18 21.50
C LYS A 247 -5.06 -6.94 23.01
N PRO A 248 -6.22 -6.87 23.66
CA PRO A 248 -6.32 -6.83 25.12
C PRO A 248 -5.52 -7.94 25.79
N LEU A 249 -5.04 -7.70 27.01
CA LEU A 249 -4.31 -8.71 27.79
C LEU A 249 -5.23 -9.83 28.33
N ARG A 250 -6.54 -9.64 28.25
CA ARG A 250 -7.57 -10.60 28.68
C ARG A 250 -8.78 -10.58 27.78
#